data_5f127bed758a4595d8098e254421133d
#
_entry.id   5f127bed758a4595d8098e254421133d
#
_cell.length_a   1.000
_cell.length_b   1.000
_cell.length_c   1.000
_cell.angle_alpha   90.00
_cell.angle_beta   90.00
_cell.angle_gamma   90.00
#
_symmetry.space_group_name_H-M   'P 1'
#
loop_
_entity.id
_entity.type
_entity.pdbx_description
1 polymer ?
#
loop_
_entity_poly.entity_id
_entity_poly.type
_entity_poly.pdbx_seq_one_letter_code
_entity_poly.pdbx_strand_id
1 'polypeptide(L)'
;MDYVIKGVDQKADVAVASRLEAMYQKRRAYYTGTDRNGNRLLYEGALAEARVTSVIRPGMFVELFGVDTYVPLKALSYQRWADACEHFQPGDRVIVKIMKLERINRTNIKVVVSVKHAGENPYEKALKKYTEGNSYIGTVSMVNTSGVFVAMEHGIDCLCEYPKRGRPPIGARVTVRILGIDRKRHRMWGSIAYSSMTY
;
A
#
# COMPACT_ATOMS: atom_id res chain seq x y z
N MET A 1 -10.97 1.92 -21.24
CA MET A 1 -9.92 2.85 -21.71
C MET A 1 -10.62 4.00 -22.38
N ASP A 2 -10.12 5.23 -22.20
CA ASP A 2 -10.76 6.43 -22.78
C ASP A 2 -9.98 6.87 -24.02
N TYR A 3 -10.72 7.27 -25.04
CA TYR A 3 -10.20 7.75 -26.32
C TYR A 3 -10.97 8.99 -26.77
N VAL A 4 -10.31 9.88 -27.47
CA VAL A 4 -10.96 10.99 -28.22
C VAL A 4 -11.04 10.58 -29.68
N ILE A 5 -12.25 10.56 -30.24
CA ILE A 5 -12.46 10.31 -31.67
C ILE A 5 -11.98 11.54 -32.46
N LYS A 6 -11.04 11.34 -33.36
CA LYS A 6 -10.47 12.38 -34.22
C LYS A 6 -11.18 12.52 -35.54
N GLY A 7 -11.70 11.44 -36.06
CA GLY A 7 -12.42 11.42 -37.34
C GLY A 7 -13.08 10.07 -37.56
N VAL A 8 -14.14 10.08 -38.32
CA VAL A 8 -14.86 8.89 -38.74
C VAL A 8 -14.97 8.94 -40.25
N ASP A 9 -14.44 7.94 -40.93
CA ASP A 9 -14.65 7.76 -42.39
C ASP A 9 -15.76 6.73 -42.55
N GLN A 10 -16.96 7.23 -42.88
CA GLN A 10 -18.15 6.39 -43.10
C GLN A 10 -18.05 5.52 -44.34
N LYS A 11 -17.22 5.89 -45.33
CA LYS A 11 -17.05 5.10 -46.56
C LYS A 11 -16.10 3.93 -46.35
N ALA A 12 -15.10 4.11 -45.50
CA ALA A 12 -14.12 3.10 -45.20
C ALA A 12 -14.49 2.30 -43.93
N ASP A 13 -15.56 2.67 -43.23
CA ASP A 13 -15.98 2.07 -41.92
C ASP A 13 -14.86 2.09 -40.86
N VAL A 14 -14.11 3.20 -40.83
CA VAL A 14 -12.95 3.38 -39.94
C VAL A 14 -13.12 4.62 -39.07
N ALA A 15 -12.86 4.44 -37.75
CA ALA A 15 -12.76 5.54 -36.80
C ALA A 15 -11.32 5.69 -36.27
N VAL A 16 -10.77 6.90 -36.36
CA VAL A 16 -9.47 7.23 -35.79
C VAL A 16 -9.67 7.84 -34.42
N ALA A 17 -9.04 7.24 -33.41
CA ALA A 17 -9.13 7.68 -32.03
C ALA A 17 -7.75 7.93 -31.42
N SER A 18 -7.65 8.93 -30.54
CA SER A 18 -6.42 9.27 -29.81
C SER A 18 -6.58 9.04 -28.32
N ARG A 19 -5.79 8.11 -27.79
CA ARG A 19 -5.68 7.91 -26.35
C ARG A 19 -4.89 9.04 -25.68
N LEU A 20 -3.85 9.51 -26.34
CA LEU A 20 -2.99 10.58 -25.82
C LEU A 20 -3.80 11.84 -25.51
N GLU A 21 -4.70 12.21 -26.40
CA GLU A 21 -5.54 13.39 -26.21
C GLU A 21 -6.56 13.18 -25.09
N ALA A 22 -7.15 12.00 -24.96
CA ALA A 22 -8.01 11.67 -23.84
C ALA A 22 -7.26 11.81 -22.50
N MET A 23 -6.00 11.35 -22.43
CA MET A 23 -5.15 11.52 -21.25
C MET A 23 -4.84 12.98 -20.96
N TYR A 24 -4.58 13.81 -21.98
CA TYR A 24 -4.38 15.24 -21.80
C TYR A 24 -5.64 15.96 -21.30
N GLN A 25 -6.81 15.63 -21.83
CA GLN A 25 -8.07 16.20 -21.37
C GLN A 25 -8.36 15.81 -19.92
N LYS A 26 -8.19 14.54 -19.55
CA LYS A 26 -8.31 14.09 -18.16
C LYS A 26 -7.34 14.82 -17.23
N ARG A 27 -6.07 14.88 -17.61
CA ARG A 27 -5.05 15.57 -16.83
C ARG A 27 -5.42 17.02 -16.57
N ARG A 28 -5.84 17.72 -17.60
CA ARG A 28 -6.31 19.11 -17.49
C ARG A 28 -7.52 19.21 -16.57
N ALA A 29 -8.55 18.38 -16.76
CA ALA A 29 -9.77 18.43 -15.97
C ALA A 29 -9.52 18.20 -14.48
N TYR A 30 -8.75 17.19 -14.12
CA TYR A 30 -8.57 16.79 -12.72
C TYR A 30 -7.46 17.52 -11.99
N TYR A 31 -6.34 17.82 -12.64
CA TYR A 31 -5.18 18.43 -11.97
C TYR A 31 -5.21 19.96 -11.95
N THR A 32 -5.96 20.59 -12.85
CA THR A 32 -6.16 22.05 -12.85
C THR A 32 -7.59 22.46 -12.54
N GLY A 33 -8.53 21.52 -12.53
CA GLY A 33 -9.93 21.75 -12.22
C GLY A 33 -10.18 22.04 -10.74
N THR A 34 -11.27 22.75 -10.51
CA THR A 34 -11.81 23.03 -9.17
C THR A 34 -13.22 22.49 -9.04
N ASP A 35 -13.66 22.23 -7.82
CA ASP A 35 -15.04 21.91 -7.50
C ASP A 35 -15.94 23.18 -7.53
N ARG A 36 -17.23 23.00 -7.21
CA ARG A 36 -18.20 24.11 -7.16
C ARG A 36 -17.85 25.18 -6.11
N ASN A 37 -17.03 24.83 -5.13
CA ASN A 37 -16.60 25.72 -4.03
C ASN A 37 -15.24 26.36 -4.32
N GLY A 38 -14.64 26.12 -5.50
CA GLY A 38 -13.32 26.63 -5.88
C GLY A 38 -12.14 25.83 -5.33
N ASN A 39 -12.36 24.70 -4.63
CA ASN A 39 -11.28 23.85 -4.14
C ASN A 39 -10.75 22.97 -5.27
N ARG A 40 -9.47 22.67 -5.24
CA ARG A 40 -8.84 21.77 -6.22
C ARG A 40 -9.37 20.35 -6.07
N LEU A 41 -9.69 19.71 -7.20
CA LEU A 41 -10.19 18.33 -7.23
C LEU A 41 -9.15 17.32 -6.70
N LEU A 42 -7.87 17.55 -7.00
CA LEU A 42 -6.78 16.71 -6.51
C LEU A 42 -5.81 17.53 -5.65
N TYR A 43 -5.50 17.02 -4.48
CA TYR A 43 -4.57 17.62 -3.51
C TYR A 43 -3.84 16.53 -2.71
N GLU A 44 -2.77 16.89 -2.05
CA GLU A 44 -2.04 15.96 -1.18
C GLU A 44 -2.93 15.52 -0.01
N GLY A 45 -3.01 14.21 0.20
CA GLY A 45 -3.92 13.60 1.17
C GLY A 45 -5.26 13.14 0.59
N ALA A 46 -5.65 13.57 -0.62
CA ALA A 46 -6.88 13.12 -1.27
C ALA A 46 -6.84 11.63 -1.60
N LEU A 47 -8.00 10.98 -1.49
CA LEU A 47 -8.23 9.63 -1.98
C LEU A 47 -8.72 9.68 -3.42
N ALA A 48 -8.22 8.78 -4.25
CA ALA A 48 -8.62 8.69 -5.64
C ALA A 48 -8.55 7.24 -6.14
N GLU A 49 -9.38 6.91 -7.11
CA GLU A 49 -9.31 5.62 -7.80
C GLU A 49 -8.26 5.70 -8.91
N ALA A 50 -7.32 4.76 -8.90
CA ALA A 50 -6.30 4.59 -9.93
C ALA A 50 -6.47 3.24 -10.62
N ARG A 51 -6.10 3.17 -11.89
CA ARG A 51 -6.11 1.93 -12.66
C ARG A 51 -4.71 1.35 -12.77
N VAL A 52 -4.55 0.08 -12.46
CA VAL A 52 -3.30 -0.66 -12.66
C VAL A 52 -3.04 -0.84 -14.15
N THR A 53 -1.89 -0.34 -14.63
CA THR A 53 -1.48 -0.44 -16.04
C THR A 53 -0.51 -1.59 -16.26
N SER A 54 0.41 -1.81 -15.34
CA SER A 54 1.30 -2.97 -15.33
C SER A 54 1.75 -3.30 -13.92
N VAL A 55 2.11 -4.57 -13.71
CA VAL A 55 2.60 -5.07 -12.43
C VAL A 55 3.95 -5.73 -12.66
N ILE A 56 4.89 -5.46 -11.78
CA ILE A 56 6.22 -6.06 -11.75
C ILE A 56 6.51 -6.50 -10.31
N ARG A 57 7.42 -7.42 -10.11
CA ARG A 57 7.74 -7.95 -8.78
C ARG A 57 7.94 -6.88 -7.70
N PRO A 58 8.74 -5.79 -7.89
CA PRO A 58 8.99 -4.79 -6.87
C PRO A 58 7.88 -3.73 -6.70
N GLY A 59 6.78 -3.80 -7.49
CA GLY A 59 5.69 -2.83 -7.42
C GLY A 59 4.78 -2.83 -8.64
N MET A 60 4.03 -1.77 -8.82
CA MET A 60 3.13 -1.63 -9.96
C MET A 60 3.10 -0.22 -10.52
N PHE A 61 2.70 -0.10 -11.77
CA PHE A 61 2.38 1.19 -12.41
C PHE A 61 0.86 1.38 -12.40
N VAL A 62 0.44 2.57 -12.05
CA VAL A 62 -0.97 2.94 -12.05
C VAL A 62 -1.19 4.24 -12.82
N GLU A 63 -2.31 4.31 -13.52
CA GLU A 63 -2.79 5.54 -14.15
C GLU A 63 -3.76 6.23 -13.21
N LEU A 64 -3.47 7.50 -12.88
CA LEU A 64 -4.31 8.37 -12.09
C LEU A 64 -4.70 9.59 -12.93
N PHE A 65 -5.92 9.59 -13.49
CA PHE A 65 -6.46 10.68 -14.32
C PHE A 65 -5.51 11.20 -15.42
N GLY A 66 -4.91 10.26 -16.16
CA GLY A 66 -4.01 10.56 -17.27
C GLY A 66 -2.54 10.76 -16.91
N VAL A 67 -2.17 10.52 -15.65
CA VAL A 67 -0.77 10.50 -15.17
C VAL A 67 -0.42 9.09 -14.74
N ASP A 68 0.62 8.53 -15.36
CA ASP A 68 1.18 7.25 -14.93
C ASP A 68 2.18 7.48 -13.80
N THR A 69 2.10 6.66 -12.76
CA THR A 69 3.00 6.70 -11.62
C THR A 69 3.36 5.30 -11.13
N TYR A 70 4.58 5.16 -10.63
CA TYR A 70 5.06 3.91 -10.03
C TYR A 70 4.75 3.86 -8.54
N VAL A 71 4.20 2.73 -8.09
CA VAL A 71 3.90 2.44 -6.69
C VAL A 71 4.79 1.29 -6.23
N PRO A 72 5.81 1.55 -5.41
CA PRO A 72 6.70 0.50 -4.93
C PRO A 72 5.98 -0.44 -3.95
N LEU A 73 6.45 -1.68 -3.84
CA LEU A 73 5.88 -2.73 -3.00
C LEU A 73 5.60 -2.28 -1.56
N LYS A 74 6.51 -1.51 -0.97
CA LYS A 74 6.36 -0.92 0.39
C LYS A 74 5.20 0.07 0.54
N ALA A 75 4.67 0.60 -0.58
CA ALA A 75 3.55 1.53 -0.60
C ALA A 75 2.21 0.84 -0.95
N LEU A 76 2.22 -0.46 -1.26
CA LEU A 76 1.05 -1.25 -1.58
C LEU A 76 0.37 -1.82 -0.34
N SER A 77 1.13 -2.33 0.61
CA SER A 77 0.59 -2.97 1.82
C SER A 77 1.40 -2.62 3.07
N TYR A 78 0.75 -2.77 4.22
CA TYR A 78 1.41 -2.78 5.53
C TYR A 78 2.08 -4.13 5.82
N GLN A 79 1.61 -5.21 5.19
CA GLN A 79 2.24 -6.52 5.24
C GLN A 79 3.49 -6.55 4.35
N ARG A 80 4.45 -7.37 4.71
CA ARG A 80 5.65 -7.60 3.90
C ARG A 80 5.32 -8.59 2.79
N TRP A 81 5.15 -8.07 1.58
CA TRP A 81 5.00 -8.88 0.38
C TRP A 81 6.35 -9.08 -0.29
N ALA A 82 6.52 -10.21 -0.94
CA ALA A 82 7.71 -10.52 -1.73
C ALA A 82 7.53 -10.13 -3.21
N ASP A 83 6.29 -10.19 -3.69
CA ASP A 83 5.95 -9.99 -5.09
C ASP A 83 4.60 -9.29 -5.23
N ALA A 84 4.53 -8.20 -6.00
CA ALA A 84 3.28 -7.52 -6.28
C ALA A 84 2.39 -8.28 -7.26
N CYS A 85 2.97 -9.12 -8.11
CA CYS A 85 2.24 -9.91 -9.11
C CYS A 85 1.30 -10.96 -8.49
N GLU A 86 1.55 -11.35 -7.23
CA GLU A 86 0.66 -12.27 -6.50
C GLU A 86 -0.65 -11.60 -6.04
N HIS A 87 -0.70 -10.27 -6.05
CA HIS A 87 -1.79 -9.50 -5.43
C HIS A 87 -2.54 -8.59 -6.40
N PHE A 88 -1.95 -8.23 -7.52
CA PHE A 88 -2.53 -7.30 -8.50
C PHE A 88 -2.34 -7.78 -9.93
N GLN A 89 -3.27 -7.36 -10.78
CA GLN A 89 -3.24 -7.61 -12.22
C GLN A 89 -3.46 -6.33 -13.03
N PRO A 90 -2.89 -6.23 -14.26
CA PRO A 90 -3.19 -5.13 -15.16
C PRO A 90 -4.70 -5.02 -15.42
N GLY A 91 -5.24 -3.83 -15.25
CA GLY A 91 -6.69 -3.57 -15.37
C GLY A 91 -7.40 -3.37 -14.05
N ASP A 92 -6.83 -3.81 -12.94
CA ASP A 92 -7.41 -3.62 -11.60
C ASP A 92 -7.63 -2.13 -11.28
N ARG A 93 -8.63 -1.86 -10.46
CA ARG A 93 -8.90 -0.54 -9.88
C ARG A 93 -8.55 -0.56 -8.42
N VAL A 94 -7.74 0.40 -8.00
CA VAL A 94 -7.26 0.50 -6.62
C VAL A 94 -7.49 1.91 -6.09
N ILE A 95 -7.90 2.00 -4.83
CA ILE A 95 -7.96 3.29 -4.15
C ILE A 95 -6.57 3.65 -3.66
N VAL A 96 -6.13 4.83 -3.99
CA VAL A 96 -4.82 5.36 -3.60
C VAL A 96 -4.99 6.68 -2.85
N LYS A 97 -4.09 6.94 -1.92
CA LYS A 97 -3.93 8.24 -1.30
C LYS A 97 -2.79 8.99 -1.98
N ILE A 98 -3.04 10.24 -2.36
CA ILE A 98 -2.02 11.12 -2.93
C ILE A 98 -1.10 11.57 -1.82
N MET A 99 0.17 11.13 -1.88
CA MET A 99 1.19 11.45 -0.88
C MET A 99 1.94 12.73 -1.21
N LYS A 100 2.18 12.96 -2.50
CA LYS A 100 2.85 14.16 -3.01
C LYS A 100 2.33 14.50 -4.39
N LEU A 101 2.14 15.78 -4.68
CA LEU A 101 1.63 16.27 -5.95
C LEU A 101 2.40 17.51 -6.40
N GLU A 102 3.28 17.31 -7.38
CA GLU A 102 4.06 18.38 -7.98
C GLU A 102 3.50 18.74 -9.37
N ARG A 103 3.12 20.00 -9.55
CA ARG A 103 2.66 20.57 -10.82
C ARG A 103 3.78 21.42 -11.40
N ILE A 104 4.66 20.80 -12.19
CA ILE A 104 5.80 21.52 -12.80
C ILE A 104 5.30 22.46 -13.91
N ASN A 105 4.38 21.97 -14.75
CA ASN A 105 3.66 22.76 -15.73
C ASN A 105 2.32 22.05 -16.08
N ARG A 106 1.55 22.59 -17.05
CA ARG A 106 0.25 22.02 -17.44
C ARG A 106 0.30 20.59 -17.98
N THR A 107 1.44 20.17 -18.49
CA THR A 107 1.65 18.84 -19.09
C THR A 107 2.53 17.93 -18.25
N ASN A 108 3.40 18.49 -17.43
CA ASN A 108 4.34 17.74 -16.58
C ASN A 108 3.89 17.78 -15.13
N ILE A 109 3.24 16.70 -14.70
CA ILE A 109 2.73 16.50 -13.35
C ILE A 109 3.38 15.25 -12.80
N LYS A 110 3.93 15.36 -11.61
CA LYS A 110 4.45 14.23 -10.84
C LYS A 110 3.55 13.97 -9.66
N VAL A 111 3.14 12.72 -9.51
CA VAL A 111 2.28 12.27 -8.44
C VAL A 111 2.95 11.09 -7.75
N VAL A 112 2.98 11.12 -6.43
CA VAL A 112 3.37 9.97 -5.59
C VAL A 112 2.13 9.51 -4.85
N VAL A 113 1.80 8.24 -5.00
CA VAL A 113 0.60 7.66 -4.39
C VAL A 113 0.94 6.44 -3.53
N SER A 114 0.02 6.08 -2.64
CA SER A 114 0.15 4.90 -1.80
C SER A 114 -1.21 4.21 -1.63
N VAL A 115 -1.27 2.92 -1.91
CA VAL A 115 -2.44 2.07 -1.68
C VAL A 115 -2.64 1.85 -0.19
N LYS A 116 -1.57 1.51 0.54
CA LYS A 116 -1.66 1.21 1.97
C LYS A 116 -2.20 2.37 2.81
N HIS A 117 -1.92 3.62 2.43
CA HIS A 117 -2.41 4.79 3.16
C HIS A 117 -3.82 5.22 2.75
N ALA A 118 -4.40 4.58 1.74
CA ALA A 118 -5.79 4.83 1.33
C ALA A 118 -6.78 4.13 2.26
N GLY A 119 -6.38 3.00 2.87
CA GLY A 119 -7.17 2.30 3.87
C GLY A 119 -6.80 2.69 5.30
N GLU A 120 -7.58 2.20 6.24
CA GLU A 120 -7.22 2.29 7.66
C GLU A 120 -5.90 1.54 7.90
N ASN A 121 -5.04 2.14 8.71
CA ASN A 121 -3.83 1.46 9.12
C ASN A 121 -4.19 0.30 10.08
N PRO A 122 -4.05 -0.96 9.65
CA PRO A 122 -4.39 -2.11 10.49
C PRO A 122 -3.58 -2.11 11.79
N TYR A 123 -2.40 -1.47 11.78
CA TYR A 123 -1.55 -1.32 12.94
C TYR A 123 -2.20 -0.46 14.03
N GLU A 124 -2.82 0.67 13.68
CA GLU A 124 -3.50 1.52 14.68
C GLU A 124 -4.71 0.82 15.29
N LYS A 125 -5.44 0.05 14.48
CA LYS A 125 -6.60 -0.72 14.93
C LYS A 125 -6.19 -1.86 15.86
N ALA A 126 -5.11 -2.52 15.53
CA ALA A 126 -4.57 -3.63 16.31
C ALA A 126 -3.84 -3.16 17.57
N LEU A 127 -3.14 -2.02 17.54
CA LEU A 127 -2.53 -1.44 18.75
C LEU A 127 -3.53 -1.15 19.87
N LYS A 128 -4.80 -0.91 19.54
CA LYS A 128 -5.85 -0.75 20.55
C LYS A 128 -6.15 -2.06 21.30
N LYS A 129 -5.82 -3.22 20.71
CA LYS A 129 -6.05 -4.55 21.29
C LYS A 129 -4.89 -5.04 22.14
N TYR A 130 -3.69 -4.47 21.96
CA TYR A 130 -2.51 -4.89 22.70
C TYR A 130 -2.23 -3.93 23.85
N THR A 131 -1.98 -4.51 25.03
CA THR A 131 -1.65 -3.77 26.25
C THR A 131 -0.28 -4.23 26.73
N GLU A 132 0.55 -3.26 27.12
CA GLU A 132 1.84 -3.54 27.72
C GLU A 132 1.68 -4.37 29.00
N GLY A 133 2.56 -5.33 29.19
CA GLY A 133 2.51 -6.27 30.31
C GLY A 133 1.68 -7.53 30.07
N ASN A 134 0.75 -7.51 29.12
CA ASN A 134 -0.10 -8.66 28.79
C ASN A 134 0.60 -9.62 27.82
N SER A 135 0.12 -10.87 27.82
CA SER A 135 0.65 -11.92 26.96
C SER A 135 -0.36 -12.30 25.88
N TYR A 136 0.13 -12.49 24.63
CA TYR A 136 -0.65 -12.82 23.48
C TYR A 136 0.02 -13.94 22.68
N ILE A 137 -0.76 -14.69 21.92
CA ILE A 137 -0.25 -15.75 21.05
C ILE A 137 0.09 -15.16 19.68
N GLY A 138 1.24 -15.55 19.13
CA GLY A 138 1.66 -15.21 17.79
C GLY A 138 2.41 -16.34 17.12
N THR A 139 2.78 -16.16 15.86
CA THR A 139 3.53 -17.14 15.06
C THR A 139 4.89 -16.53 14.67
N VAL A 140 5.97 -17.27 14.86
CA VAL A 140 7.31 -16.81 14.46
C VAL A 140 7.36 -16.64 12.94
N SER A 141 7.53 -15.39 12.48
CA SER A 141 7.59 -15.04 11.06
C SER A 141 9.02 -14.96 10.53
N MET A 142 9.96 -14.50 11.37
CA MET A 142 11.35 -14.34 10.96
C MET A 142 12.28 -14.40 12.19
N VAL A 143 13.48 -14.92 11.97
CA VAL A 143 14.57 -14.94 12.97
C VAL A 143 15.81 -14.33 12.32
N ASN A 144 16.36 -13.26 12.92
CA ASN A 144 17.56 -12.59 12.41
C ASN A 144 18.42 -12.05 13.57
N THR A 145 19.53 -11.39 13.28
CA THR A 145 20.46 -10.84 14.29
C THR A 145 19.82 -9.83 15.25
N SER A 146 18.73 -9.20 14.88
CA SER A 146 18.01 -8.23 15.72
C SER A 146 17.05 -8.89 16.72
N GLY A 147 16.73 -10.18 16.53
CA GLY A 147 15.81 -10.94 17.38
C GLY A 147 14.86 -11.82 16.60
N VAL A 148 13.77 -12.19 17.26
CA VAL A 148 12.70 -13.03 16.73
C VAL A 148 11.49 -12.15 16.39
N PHE A 149 11.07 -12.14 15.13
CA PHE A 149 9.83 -11.48 14.72
C PHE A 149 8.68 -12.45 14.87
N VAL A 150 7.68 -12.03 15.57
CA VAL A 150 6.46 -12.80 15.80
C VAL A 150 5.29 -12.08 15.16
N ALA A 151 4.68 -12.71 14.16
CA ALA A 151 3.44 -12.21 13.56
C ALA A 151 2.30 -12.39 14.56
N MET A 152 1.72 -11.27 14.96
CA MET A 152 0.57 -11.21 15.83
C MET A 152 -0.71 -11.16 15.01
N GLU A 153 -1.88 -11.34 15.63
CA GLU A 153 -3.15 -11.10 14.97
C GLU A 153 -3.20 -9.72 14.30
N HIS A 154 -3.92 -9.63 13.19
CA HIS A 154 -4.11 -8.41 12.41
C HIS A 154 -2.86 -7.87 11.68
N GLY A 155 -1.87 -8.72 11.39
CA GLY A 155 -0.73 -8.38 10.53
C GLY A 155 0.29 -7.44 11.17
N ILE A 156 0.42 -7.45 12.49
CA ILE A 156 1.45 -6.74 13.23
C ILE A 156 2.58 -7.69 13.58
N ASP A 157 3.81 -7.22 13.41
CA ASP A 157 5.00 -7.92 13.88
C ASP A 157 5.44 -7.38 15.23
N CYS A 158 5.67 -8.28 16.19
CA CYS A 158 6.32 -7.98 17.46
C CYS A 158 7.78 -8.43 17.41
N LEU A 159 8.72 -7.52 17.66
CA LEU A 159 10.14 -7.87 17.79
C LEU A 159 10.39 -8.38 19.22
N CYS A 160 10.78 -9.63 19.32
CA CYS A 160 11.10 -10.26 20.60
C CYS A 160 12.60 -10.48 20.74
N GLU A 161 13.11 -10.33 21.96
CA GLU A 161 14.46 -10.76 22.28
C GLU A 161 14.56 -12.29 22.16
N TYR A 162 15.79 -12.77 21.93
CA TYR A 162 16.03 -14.21 21.92
C TYR A 162 15.70 -14.80 23.29
N PRO A 163 14.90 -15.86 23.32
CA PRO A 163 14.65 -16.56 24.58
C PRO A 163 15.95 -17.16 25.11
N LYS A 164 16.11 -17.16 26.43
CA LYS A 164 17.32 -17.71 27.09
C LYS A 164 17.56 -19.19 26.79
N ARG A 165 16.53 -19.93 26.40
CA ARG A 165 16.60 -21.35 26.04
C ARG A 165 15.98 -21.59 24.69
N GLY A 166 16.80 -22.11 23.76
CA GLY A 166 16.37 -22.49 22.42
C GLY A 166 16.05 -21.33 21.49
N ARG A 167 16.02 -21.62 20.21
CA ARG A 167 15.57 -20.69 19.15
C ARG A 167 14.28 -21.25 18.58
N PRO A 168 13.15 -20.55 18.70
CA PRO A 168 11.91 -21.03 18.12
C PRO A 168 12.05 -21.07 16.59
N PRO A 169 11.64 -22.17 15.92
CA PRO A 169 11.67 -22.25 14.47
C PRO A 169 10.62 -21.31 13.86
N ILE A 170 10.86 -20.90 12.60
CA ILE A 170 9.87 -20.15 11.83
C ILE A 170 8.60 -21.00 11.72
N GLY A 171 7.42 -20.37 11.87
CA GLY A 171 6.13 -21.03 11.90
C GLY A 171 5.69 -21.54 13.29
N ALA A 172 6.56 -21.53 14.30
CA ALA A 172 6.18 -21.95 15.65
C ALA A 172 5.19 -20.95 16.29
N ARG A 173 4.17 -21.50 16.96
CA ARG A 173 3.27 -20.69 17.80
C ARG A 173 3.94 -20.42 19.14
N VAL A 174 4.01 -19.18 19.53
CA VAL A 174 4.66 -18.74 20.76
C VAL A 174 3.76 -17.76 21.53
N THR A 175 3.92 -17.73 22.84
CA THR A 175 3.29 -16.71 23.69
C THR A 175 4.27 -15.55 23.84
N VAL A 176 3.84 -14.34 23.50
CA VAL A 176 4.62 -13.11 23.57
C VAL A 176 4.05 -12.23 24.67
N ARG A 177 4.87 -11.84 25.62
CA ARG A 177 4.57 -10.79 26.60
C ARG A 177 5.01 -9.45 26.00
N ILE A 178 4.08 -8.53 25.84
CA ILE A 178 4.37 -7.20 25.31
C ILE A 178 5.10 -6.38 26.37
N LEU A 179 6.29 -5.88 26.03
CA LEU A 179 7.11 -5.03 26.90
C LEU A 179 6.95 -3.56 26.59
N GLY A 180 6.60 -3.22 25.36
CA GLY A 180 6.34 -1.85 24.97
C GLY A 180 5.80 -1.68 23.56
N ILE A 181 5.18 -0.53 23.34
CA ILE A 181 4.51 -0.16 22.08
C ILE A 181 4.88 1.28 21.72
N ASP A 182 5.64 1.45 20.63
CA ASP A 182 5.89 2.77 20.03
C ASP A 182 4.82 3.06 18.97
N ARG A 183 3.81 3.81 19.34
CA ARG A 183 2.69 4.19 18.46
C ARG A 183 3.12 5.10 17.31
N LYS A 184 4.15 5.94 17.51
CA LYS A 184 4.63 6.87 16.48
C LYS A 184 5.43 6.16 15.38
N ARG A 185 6.25 5.20 15.77
CA ARG A 185 7.10 4.42 14.84
C ARG A 185 6.45 3.12 14.38
N HIS A 186 5.24 2.84 14.82
CA HIS A 186 4.52 1.60 14.54
C HIS A 186 5.36 0.36 14.86
N ARG A 187 5.93 0.32 16.07
CA ARG A 187 6.76 -0.78 16.55
C ARG A 187 6.24 -1.32 17.87
N MET A 188 6.27 -2.64 17.99
CA MET A 188 5.95 -3.35 19.22
C MET A 188 7.08 -4.31 19.51
N TRP A 189 7.48 -4.40 20.79
CA TRP A 189 8.50 -5.32 21.22
C TRP A 189 8.05 -6.07 22.47
N GLY A 190 8.62 -7.26 22.65
CA GLY A 190 8.22 -8.15 23.71
C GLY A 190 9.25 -9.22 24.02
N SER A 191 8.89 -10.11 24.91
CA SER A 191 9.64 -11.31 25.24
C SER A 191 8.79 -12.55 24.96
N ILE A 192 9.43 -13.60 24.45
CA ILE A 192 8.78 -14.89 24.25
C ILE A 192 8.73 -15.58 25.62
N ALA A 193 7.51 -15.74 26.13
CA ALA A 193 7.27 -16.61 27.27
C ALA A 193 7.22 -18.07 26.75
N TYR A 194 7.94 -18.98 27.40
CA TYR A 194 7.95 -20.38 26.99
C TYR A 194 6.53 -20.95 27.05
N SER A 195 6.01 -21.34 25.89
CA SER A 195 4.93 -22.30 25.82
C SER A 195 5.58 -23.67 25.62
N SER A 196 5.25 -24.62 26.47
CA SER A 196 5.60 -26.03 26.29
C SER A 196 5.23 -26.45 24.86
N MET A 197 6.23 -26.88 24.08
CA MET A 197 5.96 -27.51 22.79
C MET A 197 5.09 -28.73 23.06
N THR A 198 3.86 -28.69 22.62
CA THR A 198 3.09 -29.90 22.35
C THR A 198 3.47 -30.31 20.95
N TYR A 199 4.17 -31.45 20.82
CA TYR A 199 4.47 -32.15 19.57
C TYR A 199 3.17 -32.58 18.91
#